data_9a162d32ef096b6239eecd7e69f1dec7
#
_entry.id   9a162d32ef096b6239eecd7e69f1dec7
#
_cell.length_a   1.000
_cell.length_b   1.000
_cell.length_c   1.000
_cell.angle_alpha   90.00
_cell.angle_beta   90.00
_cell.angle_gamma   90.00
#
_symmetry.space_group_name_H-M   'P 1'
#
loop_
_entity.id
_entity.type
_entity.pdbx_description
1 polymer ?
#
loop_
_entity_poly.entity_id
_entity_poly.type
_entity_poly.pdbx_seq_one_letter_code
_entity_poly.pdbx_strand_id
1 'polypeptide(L)'
;MFDPNAAVYPFPPKPTPLVPDEKRFYREKIKTLLKQRNAVLVAHYYTDPEIQALAEETGGCVSDSLEMARFGRDHPATTLLVAGVRFMGETAKILSPEKLVLMPTLQAECSLDLGCPVDEFSAFCDAHPDRTVVVYANTSAAVKARADWVVTSSIAVELIEHLDSLGEKIIWAPDRHLGRYVQRQTGADVLCWQGACIVHDEFKTQALEQMKLLYPDAAILVHPESPQSIVDMADAVGSTSQLIQAAQRLPNPQMIVATDRGIFYKMQQACPDKILLEAPTAGEGATCRTCAHCPWMAMNGLQAIATGLEQGGSMHEINVDAALRERALMPLDRMLQFASDLKLKVKGNA
;
A
#
# COMPACT_ATOMS: atom_id res chain seq x y z
N MET A 1 6.89 -26.98 -3.89
CA MET A 1 7.46 -26.25 -2.73
C MET A 1 7.94 -24.92 -3.30
N PHE A 2 7.18 -23.85 -3.08
CA PHE A 2 7.47 -22.51 -3.59
C PHE A 2 8.72 -22.01 -2.87
N ASP A 3 9.80 -21.65 -3.60
CA ASP A 3 10.95 -20.98 -3.05
C ASP A 3 10.70 -19.46 -3.13
N PRO A 4 10.39 -18.79 -2.01
CA PRO A 4 10.13 -17.35 -2.02
C PRO A 4 11.36 -16.52 -2.41
N ASN A 5 12.56 -17.11 -2.43
CA ASN A 5 13.80 -16.48 -2.88
C ASN A 5 14.05 -16.64 -4.39
N ALA A 6 13.26 -17.47 -5.09
CA ALA A 6 13.47 -17.75 -6.51
C ALA A 6 12.81 -16.73 -7.46
N ALA A 7 11.86 -15.95 -7.00
CA ALA A 7 11.22 -14.92 -7.82
C ALA A 7 12.08 -13.65 -7.88
N VAL A 8 13.08 -13.63 -8.73
CA VAL A 8 13.76 -12.39 -9.11
C VAL A 8 12.81 -11.61 -10.02
N TYR A 9 11.96 -10.78 -9.41
CA TYR A 9 11.16 -9.84 -10.20
C TYR A 9 12.11 -8.83 -10.86
N PRO A 10 11.97 -8.58 -12.17
CA PRO A 10 12.74 -7.52 -12.82
C PRO A 10 12.32 -6.18 -12.21
N PHE A 11 13.25 -5.53 -11.49
CA PHE A 11 13.00 -4.19 -10.99
C PHE A 11 12.90 -3.21 -12.14
N PRO A 12 11.92 -2.30 -12.12
CA PRO A 12 11.86 -1.24 -13.10
C PRO A 12 13.10 -0.32 -12.95
N PRO A 13 13.60 0.25 -14.05
CA PRO A 13 14.66 1.24 -13.96
C PRO A 13 14.17 2.45 -13.16
N LYS A 14 15.05 3.03 -12.32
CA LYS A 14 14.73 4.28 -11.62
C LYS A 14 14.44 5.37 -12.64
N PRO A 15 13.36 6.15 -12.46
CA PRO A 15 13.10 7.30 -13.31
C PRO A 15 14.27 8.29 -13.28
N THR A 16 14.58 8.88 -14.42
CA THR A 16 15.61 9.92 -14.50
C THR A 16 15.14 11.15 -13.72
N PRO A 17 15.94 11.68 -12.77
CA PRO A 17 15.57 12.86 -12.03
C PRO A 17 15.38 14.08 -12.98
N LEU A 18 14.26 14.79 -12.81
CA LEU A 18 13.98 16.01 -13.56
C LEU A 18 14.74 17.20 -12.95
N VAL A 19 15.21 18.10 -13.81
CA VAL A 19 15.76 19.39 -13.37
C VAL A 19 14.62 20.32 -12.90
N PRO A 20 14.93 21.38 -12.09
CA PRO A 20 13.89 22.24 -11.50
C PRO A 20 12.91 22.86 -12.51
N ASP A 21 13.39 23.24 -13.68
CA ASP A 21 12.55 23.83 -14.74
C ASP A 21 11.59 22.83 -15.35
N GLU A 22 12.04 21.57 -15.56
CA GLU A 22 11.18 20.48 -16.02
C GLU A 22 10.12 20.14 -14.97
N LYS A 23 10.49 20.11 -13.68
CA LYS A 23 9.54 19.89 -12.60
C LYS A 23 8.44 20.96 -12.61
N ARG A 24 8.80 22.25 -12.73
CA ARG A 24 7.82 23.33 -12.84
C ARG A 24 6.92 23.18 -14.05
N PHE A 25 7.50 22.87 -15.21
CA PHE A 25 6.77 22.65 -16.45
C PHE A 25 5.74 21.52 -16.31
N TYR A 26 6.16 20.34 -15.82
CA TYR A 26 5.24 19.22 -15.67
C TYR A 26 4.17 19.46 -14.61
N ARG A 27 4.49 20.12 -13.50
CA ARG A 27 3.48 20.48 -12.48
C ARG A 27 2.37 21.34 -13.06
N GLU A 28 2.69 22.40 -13.77
CA GLU A 28 1.69 23.28 -14.39
C GLU A 28 0.91 22.58 -15.52
N LYS A 29 1.59 21.75 -16.29
CA LYS A 29 0.95 20.90 -17.31
C LYS A 29 -0.07 19.95 -16.67
N ILE A 30 0.29 19.26 -15.59
CA ILE A 30 -0.61 18.35 -14.87
C ILE A 30 -1.84 19.08 -14.32
N LYS A 31 -1.65 20.23 -13.66
CA LYS A 31 -2.76 21.06 -13.15
C LYS A 31 -3.74 21.45 -14.27
N THR A 32 -3.22 21.77 -15.43
CA THR A 32 -4.05 22.09 -16.61
C THR A 32 -4.81 20.89 -17.12
N LEU A 33 -4.13 19.75 -17.26
CA LEU A 33 -4.73 18.50 -17.75
C LEU A 33 -5.79 17.94 -16.81
N LEU A 34 -5.57 18.01 -15.48
CA LEU A 34 -6.56 17.61 -14.48
C LEU A 34 -7.87 18.38 -14.65
N LYS A 35 -7.80 19.71 -14.83
CA LYS A 35 -8.98 20.54 -15.07
C LYS A 35 -9.66 20.20 -16.40
N GLN A 36 -8.89 20.09 -17.48
CA GLN A 36 -9.42 19.82 -18.82
C GLN A 36 -10.14 18.48 -18.91
N ARG A 37 -9.67 17.47 -18.18
CA ARG A 37 -10.23 16.12 -18.18
C ARG A 37 -11.24 15.86 -17.08
N ASN A 38 -11.61 16.84 -16.29
CA ASN A 38 -12.40 16.66 -15.07
C ASN A 38 -11.82 15.48 -14.24
N ALA A 39 -10.52 15.54 -14.01
CA ALA A 39 -9.76 14.49 -13.35
C ALA A 39 -9.28 14.93 -11.97
N VAL A 40 -9.11 13.95 -11.06
CA VAL A 40 -8.51 14.14 -9.75
C VAL A 40 -7.32 13.21 -9.59
N LEU A 41 -6.24 13.70 -8.96
CA LEU A 41 -5.05 12.92 -8.64
C LEU A 41 -5.21 12.27 -7.28
N VAL A 42 -5.15 10.94 -7.24
CA VAL A 42 -5.20 10.12 -6.02
C VAL A 42 -3.85 9.46 -5.84
N ALA A 43 -3.10 9.86 -4.82
CA ALA A 43 -1.73 9.43 -4.59
C ALA A 43 -1.60 8.58 -3.33
N HIS A 44 -0.79 7.52 -3.39
CA HIS A 44 -0.44 6.74 -2.21
C HIS A 44 0.67 7.42 -1.41
N TYR A 45 0.71 7.21 -0.09
CA TYR A 45 1.77 7.71 0.82
C TYR A 45 3.20 7.33 0.40
N TYR A 46 3.37 6.29 -0.41
CA TYR A 46 4.69 5.80 -0.85
C TYR A 46 5.15 6.41 -2.18
N THR A 47 4.40 7.34 -2.76
CA THR A 47 4.87 8.12 -3.91
C THR A 47 5.84 9.22 -3.45
N ASP A 48 6.61 9.76 -4.39
CA ASP A 48 7.53 10.86 -4.09
C ASP A 48 6.80 12.08 -3.47
N PRO A 49 7.46 12.82 -2.56
CA PRO A 49 6.88 13.99 -1.89
C PRO A 49 6.29 15.01 -2.85
N GLU A 50 6.90 15.22 -4.01
CA GLU A 50 6.41 16.17 -5.02
C GLU A 50 5.07 15.75 -5.66
N ILE A 51 4.80 14.44 -5.72
CA ILE A 51 3.53 13.90 -6.22
C ILE A 51 2.45 14.04 -5.16
N GLN A 52 2.80 13.75 -3.91
CA GLN A 52 1.90 13.95 -2.76
C GLN A 52 1.49 15.41 -2.64
N ALA A 53 2.47 16.35 -2.68
CA ALA A 53 2.20 17.77 -2.64
C ALA A 53 1.29 18.21 -3.80
N LEU A 54 1.52 17.70 -5.01
CA LEU A 54 0.71 18.04 -6.18
C LEU A 54 -0.73 17.52 -6.05
N ALA A 55 -0.92 16.32 -5.50
CA ALA A 55 -2.26 15.79 -5.23
C ALA A 55 -3.03 16.70 -4.27
N GLU A 56 -2.42 17.13 -3.16
CA GLU A 56 -3.02 18.06 -2.19
C GLU A 56 -3.34 19.43 -2.82
N GLU A 57 -2.39 20.01 -3.56
CA GLU A 57 -2.57 21.31 -4.23
C GLU A 57 -3.71 21.32 -5.27
N THR A 58 -4.02 20.16 -5.84
CA THR A 58 -5.04 20.04 -6.90
C THR A 58 -6.39 19.53 -6.39
N GLY A 59 -6.57 19.42 -5.06
CA GLY A 59 -7.82 18.94 -4.44
C GLY A 59 -7.98 17.43 -4.52
N GLY A 60 -6.89 16.71 -4.70
CA GLY A 60 -6.84 15.26 -4.67
C GLY A 60 -6.61 14.70 -3.27
N CYS A 61 -6.24 13.41 -3.21
CA CYS A 61 -6.04 12.67 -1.96
C CYS A 61 -4.64 12.10 -1.88
N VAL A 62 -4.05 12.15 -0.68
CA VAL A 62 -2.83 11.40 -0.32
C VAL A 62 -3.17 10.50 0.85
N SER A 63 -3.19 9.18 0.64
CA SER A 63 -3.65 8.24 1.66
C SER A 63 -3.13 6.82 1.49
N ASP A 64 -3.60 5.92 2.36
CA ASP A 64 -3.48 4.47 2.18
C ASP A 64 -4.50 3.93 1.16
N SER A 65 -4.36 2.65 0.81
CA SER A 65 -5.19 2.01 -0.23
C SER A 65 -6.69 2.03 0.06
N LEU A 66 -7.10 1.96 1.34
CA LEU A 66 -8.51 1.96 1.74
C LEU A 66 -9.15 3.33 1.48
N GLU A 67 -8.50 4.39 1.95
CA GLU A 67 -9.01 5.74 1.81
C GLU A 67 -8.92 6.23 0.36
N MET A 68 -7.84 5.86 -0.37
CA MET A 68 -7.75 6.12 -1.81
C MET A 68 -8.96 5.56 -2.56
N ALA A 69 -9.35 4.31 -2.25
CA ALA A 69 -10.48 3.64 -2.88
C ALA A 69 -11.81 4.35 -2.55
N ARG A 70 -12.02 4.72 -1.27
CA ARG A 70 -13.21 5.44 -0.83
C ARG A 70 -13.29 6.83 -1.44
N PHE A 71 -12.19 7.60 -1.37
CA PHE A 71 -12.11 8.94 -1.95
C PHE A 71 -12.41 8.92 -3.46
N GLY A 72 -11.79 7.98 -4.19
CA GLY A 72 -12.01 7.84 -5.64
C GLY A 72 -13.46 7.53 -5.98
N ARG A 73 -14.15 6.69 -5.19
CA ARG A 73 -15.57 6.40 -5.37
C ARG A 73 -16.44 7.63 -5.12
N ASP A 74 -16.20 8.34 -4.02
CA ASP A 74 -17.08 9.41 -3.53
C ASP A 74 -16.80 10.77 -4.22
N HIS A 75 -15.64 10.95 -4.84
CA HIS A 75 -15.26 12.20 -5.51
C HIS A 75 -16.04 12.43 -6.81
N PRO A 76 -16.52 13.66 -7.12
CA PRO A 76 -17.36 13.94 -8.28
C PRO A 76 -16.65 13.90 -9.65
N ALA A 77 -15.32 13.89 -9.69
CA ALA A 77 -14.57 13.81 -10.95
C ALA A 77 -14.94 12.53 -11.75
N THR A 78 -14.99 12.66 -13.07
CA THR A 78 -15.28 11.55 -13.99
C THR A 78 -14.03 10.74 -14.33
N THR A 79 -12.84 11.28 -14.03
CA THR A 79 -11.56 10.63 -14.25
C THR A 79 -10.75 10.58 -12.96
N LEU A 80 -10.24 9.42 -12.61
CA LEU A 80 -9.30 9.23 -11.52
C LEU A 80 -7.92 8.97 -12.10
N LEU A 81 -6.92 9.77 -11.73
CA LEU A 81 -5.52 9.41 -11.97
C LEU A 81 -4.94 8.85 -10.69
N VAL A 82 -4.69 7.55 -10.67
CA VAL A 82 -4.18 6.83 -9.50
C VAL A 82 -2.66 6.74 -9.59
N ALA A 83 -1.96 7.53 -8.76
CA ALA A 83 -0.52 7.44 -8.56
C ALA A 83 -0.24 6.42 -7.45
N GLY A 84 0.06 5.21 -7.85
CA GLY A 84 0.27 4.05 -7.00
C GLY A 84 0.69 2.84 -7.82
N VAL A 85 0.39 1.65 -7.34
CA VAL A 85 0.64 0.38 -8.04
C VAL A 85 -0.67 -0.22 -8.56
N ARG A 86 -0.55 -1.14 -9.53
CA ARG A 86 -1.64 -1.61 -10.41
C ARG A 86 -2.90 -2.03 -9.66
N PHE A 87 -2.79 -2.83 -8.60
CA PHE A 87 -3.96 -3.28 -7.83
C PHE A 87 -4.78 -2.14 -7.23
N MET A 88 -4.17 -0.96 -6.98
CA MET A 88 -4.88 0.24 -6.50
C MET A 88 -5.76 0.84 -7.60
N GLY A 89 -5.24 0.89 -8.83
CA GLY A 89 -6.03 1.27 -10.00
C GLY A 89 -7.16 0.29 -10.28
N GLU A 90 -6.91 -1.01 -10.18
CA GLU A 90 -7.94 -2.06 -10.31
C GLU A 90 -9.03 -1.89 -9.24
N THR A 91 -8.64 -1.68 -7.97
CA THR A 91 -9.59 -1.44 -6.88
C THR A 91 -10.44 -0.19 -7.14
N ALA A 92 -9.82 0.91 -7.60
CA ALA A 92 -10.55 2.12 -7.98
C ALA A 92 -11.55 1.85 -9.11
N LYS A 93 -11.17 1.05 -10.12
CA LYS A 93 -12.05 0.68 -11.24
C LYS A 93 -13.19 -0.25 -10.83
N ILE A 94 -12.93 -1.18 -9.91
CA ILE A 94 -13.96 -2.08 -9.37
C ILE A 94 -15.05 -1.26 -8.64
N LEU A 95 -14.62 -0.29 -7.81
CA LEU A 95 -15.54 0.52 -7.00
C LEU A 95 -16.21 1.66 -7.78
N SER A 96 -15.64 2.08 -8.92
CA SER A 96 -16.12 3.20 -9.74
C SER A 96 -16.10 2.82 -11.23
N PRO A 97 -16.91 1.84 -11.66
CA PRO A 97 -16.87 1.31 -13.02
C PRO A 97 -17.25 2.36 -14.10
N GLU A 98 -18.01 3.36 -13.72
CA GLU A 98 -18.44 4.46 -14.59
C GLU A 98 -17.32 5.48 -14.84
N LYS A 99 -16.32 5.54 -13.97
CA LYS A 99 -15.20 6.49 -14.09
C LYS A 99 -14.09 5.95 -14.99
N LEU A 100 -13.44 6.87 -15.68
CA LEU A 100 -12.17 6.58 -16.33
C LEU A 100 -11.09 6.52 -15.27
N VAL A 101 -10.43 5.37 -15.11
CA VAL A 101 -9.32 5.19 -14.17
C VAL A 101 -8.03 5.10 -14.97
N LEU A 102 -7.16 6.07 -14.78
CA LEU A 102 -5.84 6.15 -15.39
C LEU A 102 -4.75 5.93 -14.34
N MET A 103 -3.62 5.38 -14.78
CA MET A 103 -2.38 5.31 -14.01
C MET A 103 -1.23 5.92 -14.81
N PRO A 104 -0.20 6.47 -14.14
CA PRO A 104 1.00 6.96 -14.81
C PRO A 104 1.67 5.88 -15.67
N THR A 105 1.62 4.63 -15.22
CA THR A 105 2.03 3.44 -15.98
C THR A 105 1.36 2.19 -15.42
N LEU A 106 0.93 1.28 -16.28
CA LEU A 106 0.39 -0.03 -15.89
C LEU A 106 1.48 -1.03 -15.49
N GLN A 107 2.76 -0.68 -15.67
CA GLN A 107 3.91 -1.49 -15.26
C GLN A 107 4.28 -1.29 -13.77
N ALA A 108 3.61 -0.37 -13.08
CA ALA A 108 3.79 -0.18 -11.65
C ALA A 108 3.09 -1.32 -10.89
N GLU A 109 3.81 -2.42 -10.70
CA GLU A 109 3.36 -3.65 -10.05
C GLU A 109 3.61 -3.63 -8.53
N CYS A 110 3.27 -4.73 -7.85
CA CYS A 110 3.53 -4.94 -6.42
C CYS A 110 4.09 -6.35 -6.22
N SER A 111 5.18 -6.48 -5.44
CA SER A 111 5.76 -7.81 -5.16
C SER A 111 4.79 -8.77 -4.46
N LEU A 112 3.86 -8.25 -3.66
CA LEU A 112 2.82 -9.05 -3.02
C LEU A 112 1.83 -9.60 -4.04
N ASP A 113 1.41 -8.77 -4.99
CA ASP A 113 0.52 -9.19 -6.07
C ASP A 113 1.20 -10.19 -7.01
N LEU A 114 2.41 -9.87 -7.47
CA LEU A 114 3.23 -10.76 -8.31
C LEU A 114 3.53 -12.10 -7.61
N GLY A 115 3.71 -12.09 -6.28
CA GLY A 115 3.95 -13.27 -5.45
C GLY A 115 2.70 -14.06 -5.09
N CYS A 116 1.51 -13.68 -5.61
CA CYS A 116 0.25 -14.36 -5.37
C CYS A 116 -0.53 -14.57 -6.69
N PRO A 117 0.01 -15.38 -7.63
CA PRO A 117 -0.67 -15.67 -8.89
C PRO A 117 -2.03 -16.34 -8.65
N VAL A 118 -3.07 -15.91 -9.37
CA VAL A 118 -4.45 -16.32 -9.11
C VAL A 118 -4.68 -17.83 -9.26
N ASP A 119 -4.02 -18.49 -10.20
CA ASP A 119 -4.19 -19.92 -10.44
C ASP A 119 -3.62 -20.74 -9.29
N GLU A 120 -2.41 -20.40 -8.82
CA GLU A 120 -1.76 -21.04 -7.68
C GLU A 120 -2.51 -20.76 -6.38
N PHE A 121 -2.96 -19.51 -6.21
CA PHE A 121 -3.75 -19.12 -5.04
C PHE A 121 -5.12 -19.82 -5.02
N SER A 122 -5.78 -19.96 -6.16
CA SER A 122 -7.04 -20.70 -6.26
C SER A 122 -6.87 -22.17 -5.88
N ALA A 123 -5.83 -22.83 -6.40
CA ALA A 123 -5.51 -24.20 -6.03
C ALA A 123 -5.22 -24.36 -4.52
N PHE A 124 -4.53 -23.36 -3.93
CA PHE A 124 -4.28 -23.33 -2.49
C PHE A 124 -5.59 -23.21 -1.68
N CYS A 125 -6.51 -22.35 -2.10
CA CYS A 125 -7.83 -22.23 -1.47
C CYS A 125 -8.67 -23.52 -1.62
N ASP A 126 -8.65 -24.14 -2.80
CA ASP A 126 -9.41 -25.35 -3.08
C ASP A 126 -8.90 -26.56 -2.28
N ALA A 127 -7.62 -26.56 -1.90
CA ALA A 127 -7.04 -27.56 -1.00
C ALA A 127 -7.47 -27.39 0.48
N HIS A 128 -8.10 -26.26 0.84
CA HIS A 128 -8.52 -25.92 2.20
C HIS A 128 -9.95 -25.35 2.22
N PRO A 129 -10.95 -26.13 1.77
CA PRO A 129 -12.32 -25.64 1.56
C PRO A 129 -13.09 -25.33 2.87
N ASP A 130 -12.53 -25.71 4.02
CA ASP A 130 -13.06 -25.44 5.35
C ASP A 130 -12.62 -24.09 5.94
N ARG A 131 -11.98 -23.23 5.13
CA ARG A 131 -11.42 -21.95 5.58
C ARG A 131 -12.01 -20.77 4.82
N THR A 132 -12.30 -19.71 5.54
CA THR A 132 -12.68 -18.40 4.99
C THR A 132 -11.47 -17.71 4.39
N VAL A 133 -11.60 -17.23 3.14
CA VAL A 133 -10.50 -16.63 2.39
C VAL A 133 -10.46 -15.13 2.63
N VAL A 134 -9.44 -14.67 3.31
CA VAL A 134 -9.17 -13.25 3.57
C VAL A 134 -7.94 -12.82 2.80
N VAL A 135 -8.08 -11.83 1.92
CA VAL A 135 -6.94 -11.29 1.17
C VAL A 135 -6.67 -9.84 1.54
N TYR A 136 -5.42 -9.54 1.77
CA TYR A 136 -4.95 -8.17 1.88
C TYR A 136 -5.11 -7.45 0.54
N ALA A 137 -5.46 -6.17 0.56
CA ALA A 137 -5.78 -5.37 -0.62
C ALA A 137 -4.68 -5.38 -1.72
N ASN A 138 -3.44 -5.71 -1.34
CA ASN A 138 -2.26 -5.76 -2.21
C ASN A 138 -2.24 -7.00 -3.12
N THR A 139 -3.34 -7.25 -3.80
CA THR A 139 -3.57 -8.38 -4.71
C THR A 139 -4.32 -7.92 -5.96
N SER A 140 -4.27 -8.69 -7.04
CA SER A 140 -5.01 -8.43 -8.27
C SER A 140 -6.53 -8.49 -8.09
N ALA A 141 -7.26 -7.93 -9.04
CA ALA A 141 -8.71 -8.09 -9.12
C ALA A 141 -9.14 -9.57 -9.17
N ALA A 142 -8.34 -10.42 -9.83
CA ALA A 142 -8.59 -11.85 -9.94
C ALA A 142 -8.48 -12.59 -8.59
N VAL A 143 -7.47 -12.26 -7.79
CA VAL A 143 -7.31 -12.81 -6.43
C VAL A 143 -8.41 -12.29 -5.52
N LYS A 144 -8.78 -11.01 -5.61
CA LYS A 144 -9.93 -10.46 -4.86
C LYS A 144 -11.23 -11.17 -5.18
N ALA A 145 -11.47 -11.51 -6.45
CA ALA A 145 -12.66 -12.23 -6.88
C ALA A 145 -12.75 -13.69 -6.35
N ARG A 146 -11.65 -14.23 -5.83
CA ARG A 146 -11.58 -15.55 -5.18
C ARG A 146 -11.80 -15.47 -3.67
N ALA A 147 -11.73 -14.25 -3.10
CA ALA A 147 -11.77 -14.04 -1.66
C ALA A 147 -13.20 -13.87 -1.13
N ASP A 148 -13.39 -14.22 0.15
CA ASP A 148 -14.60 -13.90 0.91
C ASP A 148 -14.54 -12.49 1.48
N TRP A 149 -13.32 -12.05 1.85
CA TRP A 149 -13.04 -10.75 2.42
C TRP A 149 -11.78 -10.14 1.82
N VAL A 150 -11.83 -8.85 1.56
CA VAL A 150 -10.63 -8.02 1.38
C VAL A 150 -10.38 -7.25 2.68
N VAL A 151 -9.12 -6.99 2.99
CA VAL A 151 -8.72 -6.24 4.18
C VAL A 151 -7.54 -5.33 3.88
N THR A 152 -7.39 -4.25 4.66
CA THR A 152 -6.16 -3.44 4.71
C THR A 152 -5.50 -3.60 6.07
N SER A 153 -4.21 -3.24 6.17
CA SER A 153 -3.48 -3.30 7.44
C SER A 153 -4.13 -2.48 8.58
N SER A 154 -4.95 -1.48 8.23
CA SER A 154 -5.62 -0.62 9.22
C SER A 154 -6.78 -1.28 9.97
N ILE A 155 -7.32 -2.38 9.46
CA ILE A 155 -8.47 -3.10 10.04
C ILE A 155 -8.24 -4.63 10.12
N ALA A 156 -7.01 -5.07 9.84
CA ALA A 156 -6.70 -6.50 9.73
C ALA A 156 -6.93 -7.25 11.04
N VAL A 157 -6.49 -6.69 12.16
CA VAL A 157 -6.62 -7.32 13.48
C VAL A 157 -8.10 -7.44 13.85
N GLU A 158 -8.83 -6.33 13.75
CA GLU A 158 -10.25 -6.29 14.13
C GLU A 158 -11.13 -7.21 13.25
N LEU A 159 -10.82 -7.30 11.93
CA LEU A 159 -11.55 -8.24 11.07
C LEU A 159 -11.28 -9.69 11.46
N ILE A 160 -10.02 -10.05 11.72
CA ILE A 160 -9.69 -11.43 12.07
C ILE A 160 -10.23 -11.79 13.47
N GLU A 161 -10.20 -10.88 14.45
CA GLU A 161 -10.89 -11.07 15.75
C GLU A 161 -12.39 -11.33 15.55
N HIS A 162 -13.03 -10.57 14.66
CA HIS A 162 -14.44 -10.76 14.34
C HIS A 162 -14.70 -12.15 13.74
N LEU A 163 -13.94 -12.58 12.74
CA LEU A 163 -14.10 -13.88 12.09
C LEU A 163 -13.80 -15.04 13.06
N ASP A 164 -12.77 -14.91 13.88
CA ASP A 164 -12.43 -15.90 14.92
C ASP A 164 -13.56 -16.04 15.95
N SER A 165 -14.19 -14.95 16.34
CA SER A 165 -15.36 -14.95 17.24
C SER A 165 -16.57 -15.70 16.67
N LEU A 166 -16.64 -15.85 15.33
CA LEU A 166 -17.64 -16.64 14.62
C LEU A 166 -17.23 -18.10 14.43
N GLY A 167 -16.01 -18.47 14.87
CA GLY A 167 -15.46 -19.83 14.75
C GLY A 167 -14.86 -20.12 13.37
N GLU A 168 -14.58 -19.09 12.56
CA GLU A 168 -14.01 -19.24 11.24
C GLU A 168 -12.52 -19.60 11.31
N LYS A 169 -12.09 -20.54 10.48
CA LYS A 169 -10.68 -20.78 10.18
C LYS A 169 -10.31 -19.98 8.93
N ILE A 170 -9.13 -19.43 8.87
CA ILE A 170 -8.79 -18.40 7.91
C ILE A 170 -7.66 -18.83 6.98
N ILE A 171 -7.79 -18.58 5.67
CA ILE A 171 -6.69 -18.43 4.73
C ILE A 171 -6.36 -16.96 4.66
N TRP A 172 -5.09 -16.61 4.84
CA TRP A 172 -4.56 -15.27 4.71
C TRP A 172 -3.57 -15.17 3.55
N ALA A 173 -3.76 -14.20 2.66
CA ALA A 173 -2.84 -13.89 1.57
C ALA A 173 -2.78 -12.36 1.34
N PRO A 174 -1.77 -11.81 0.65
CA PRO A 174 -0.55 -12.49 0.15
C PRO A 174 0.64 -12.40 1.12
N ASP A 175 0.64 -11.47 2.10
CA ASP A 175 1.78 -11.17 2.96
C ASP A 175 1.84 -12.07 4.20
N ARG A 176 2.90 -12.88 4.30
CA ARG A 176 3.09 -13.80 5.43
C ARG A 176 3.39 -13.08 6.75
N HIS A 177 4.05 -11.91 6.70
CA HIS A 177 4.44 -11.20 7.91
C HIS A 177 3.22 -10.55 8.56
N LEU A 178 2.42 -9.82 7.78
CA LEU A 178 1.16 -9.26 8.26
C LEU A 178 0.21 -10.38 8.75
N GLY A 179 0.10 -11.50 8.02
CA GLY A 179 -0.72 -12.63 8.44
C GLY A 179 -0.27 -13.23 9.78
N ARG A 180 1.04 -13.42 9.99
CA ARG A 180 1.58 -13.91 11.27
C ARG A 180 1.43 -12.88 12.39
N TYR A 181 1.59 -11.59 12.07
CA TYR A 181 1.32 -10.52 13.04
C TYR A 181 -0.12 -10.57 13.53
N VAL A 182 -1.08 -10.63 12.60
CA VAL A 182 -2.51 -10.74 12.94
C VAL A 182 -2.80 -12.01 13.74
N GLN A 183 -2.28 -13.17 13.33
CA GLN A 183 -2.41 -14.43 14.06
C GLN A 183 -1.91 -14.31 15.51
N ARG A 184 -0.78 -13.65 15.73
CA ARG A 184 -0.23 -13.45 17.09
C ARG A 184 -1.08 -12.51 17.93
N GLN A 185 -1.66 -11.47 17.33
CA GLN A 185 -2.50 -10.51 18.05
C GLN A 185 -3.84 -11.12 18.46
N THR A 186 -4.41 -11.98 17.62
CA THR A 186 -5.77 -12.51 17.80
C THR A 186 -5.81 -13.93 18.39
N GLY A 187 -4.77 -14.72 18.15
CA GLY A 187 -4.76 -16.16 18.47
C GLY A 187 -5.54 -17.03 17.46
N ALA A 188 -6.12 -16.45 16.41
CA ALA A 188 -6.96 -17.11 15.42
C ALA A 188 -6.21 -18.23 14.63
N ASP A 189 -6.97 -19.20 14.12
CA ASP A 189 -6.43 -20.25 13.20
C ASP A 189 -6.23 -19.67 11.79
N VAL A 190 -5.04 -19.13 11.53
CA VAL A 190 -4.68 -18.48 10.27
C VAL A 190 -3.65 -19.30 9.50
N LEU A 191 -4.01 -19.74 8.30
CA LEU A 191 -3.12 -20.38 7.33
C LEU A 191 -2.62 -19.31 6.34
N CYS A 192 -1.33 -18.95 6.42
CA CYS A 192 -0.76 -17.90 5.60
C CYS A 192 -0.19 -18.39 4.28
N TRP A 193 -0.52 -17.68 3.19
CA TRP A 193 0.26 -17.68 1.96
C TRP A 193 1.69 -17.18 2.22
N GLN A 194 2.67 -17.59 1.39
CA GLN A 194 4.08 -17.37 1.69
C GLN A 194 4.72 -16.17 0.93
N GLY A 195 3.91 -15.19 0.50
CA GLY A 195 4.43 -13.96 -0.09
C GLY A 195 5.01 -12.98 0.95
N ALA A 196 5.78 -12.01 0.49
CA ALA A 196 6.32 -10.92 1.30
C ALA A 196 6.52 -9.64 0.48
N CYS A 197 6.41 -8.49 1.14
CA CYS A 197 6.76 -7.21 0.55
C CYS A 197 8.28 -7.05 0.49
N ILE A 198 8.84 -6.83 -0.72
CA ILE A 198 10.30 -6.70 -0.89
C ILE A 198 10.92 -5.49 -0.17
N VAL A 199 10.11 -4.48 0.18
CA VAL A 199 10.59 -3.32 0.94
C VAL A 199 10.68 -3.68 2.42
N HIS A 200 9.59 -4.21 2.97
CA HIS A 200 9.51 -4.48 4.41
C HIS A 200 10.32 -5.70 4.84
N ASP A 201 10.47 -6.70 3.97
CA ASP A 201 11.29 -7.89 4.23
C ASP A 201 12.80 -7.58 4.26
N GLU A 202 13.22 -6.40 3.75
CA GLU A 202 14.63 -5.99 3.72
C GLU A 202 15.13 -5.34 5.03
N PHE A 203 14.29 -4.99 5.98
CA PHE A 203 14.75 -4.42 7.25
C PHE A 203 15.59 -5.44 8.02
N LYS A 204 16.72 -4.98 8.60
CA LYS A 204 17.73 -5.82 9.25
C LYS A 204 17.77 -5.58 10.74
N THR A 205 17.49 -6.62 11.52
CA THR A 205 17.43 -6.58 12.99
C THR A 205 18.70 -6.03 13.59
N GLN A 206 19.86 -6.60 13.24
CA GLN A 206 21.16 -6.17 13.79
C GLN A 206 21.46 -4.70 13.47
N ALA A 207 21.15 -4.24 12.26
CA ALA A 207 21.36 -2.84 11.89
C ALA A 207 20.39 -1.90 12.62
N LEU A 208 19.17 -2.33 12.87
CA LEU A 208 18.18 -1.58 13.66
C LEU A 208 18.60 -1.50 15.13
N GLU A 209 19.14 -2.58 15.72
CA GLU A 209 19.73 -2.59 17.07
C GLU A 209 20.88 -1.58 17.18
N GLN A 210 21.80 -1.60 16.21
CA GLN A 210 22.91 -0.62 16.17
C GLN A 210 22.39 0.82 16.03
N MET A 211 21.38 1.04 15.21
CA MET A 211 20.76 2.35 15.06
C MET A 211 20.10 2.82 16.35
N LYS A 212 19.42 1.92 17.08
CA LYS A 212 18.83 2.23 18.40
C LYS A 212 19.88 2.58 19.45
N LEU A 213 21.08 2.00 19.38
CA LEU A 213 22.20 2.40 20.25
C LEU A 213 22.71 3.82 19.96
N LEU A 214 22.69 4.23 18.67
CA LEU A 214 23.08 5.60 18.28
C LEU A 214 21.99 6.64 18.61
N TYR A 215 20.73 6.22 18.59
CA TYR A 215 19.56 7.07 18.86
C TYR A 215 18.71 6.48 20.00
N PRO A 216 19.22 6.45 21.25
CA PRO A 216 18.58 5.75 22.36
C PRO A 216 17.19 6.28 22.70
N ASP A 217 16.95 7.56 22.48
CA ASP A 217 15.66 8.21 22.74
C ASP A 217 14.67 8.12 21.57
N ALA A 218 15.07 7.56 20.43
CA ALA A 218 14.19 7.42 19.27
C ALA A 218 13.14 6.32 19.50
N ALA A 219 11.88 6.58 19.18
CA ALA A 219 10.87 5.53 19.09
C ALA A 219 10.97 4.79 17.76
N ILE A 220 10.72 3.48 17.77
CA ILE A 220 10.73 2.62 16.59
C ILE A 220 9.28 2.40 16.14
N LEU A 221 8.96 2.83 14.92
CA LEU A 221 7.66 2.68 14.28
C LEU A 221 7.77 1.65 13.15
N VAL A 222 6.95 0.60 13.19
CA VAL A 222 7.09 -0.54 12.28
C VAL A 222 5.78 -0.85 11.56
N HIS A 223 5.84 -1.02 10.24
CA HIS A 223 4.73 -1.58 9.48
C HIS A 223 4.68 -3.11 9.65
N PRO A 224 3.52 -3.74 9.89
CA PRO A 224 3.41 -5.17 10.21
C PRO A 224 3.75 -6.13 9.06
N GLU A 225 3.99 -5.63 7.84
CA GLU A 225 4.61 -6.40 6.75
C GLU A 225 6.10 -6.70 6.97
N SER A 226 6.69 -6.23 8.07
CA SER A 226 8.10 -6.43 8.41
C SER A 226 8.34 -7.78 9.10
N PRO A 227 9.58 -8.33 9.03
CA PRO A 227 9.95 -9.53 9.77
C PRO A 227 9.63 -9.41 11.26
N GLN A 228 9.27 -10.54 11.89
CA GLN A 228 8.88 -10.57 13.30
C GLN A 228 9.92 -9.97 14.22
N SER A 229 11.22 -10.20 13.96
CA SER A 229 12.33 -9.64 14.76
C SER A 229 12.40 -8.10 14.72
N ILE A 230 11.90 -7.48 13.64
CA ILE A 230 11.76 -6.02 13.52
C ILE A 230 10.53 -5.54 14.30
N VAL A 231 9.41 -6.27 14.16
CA VAL A 231 8.16 -6.00 14.89
C VAL A 231 8.37 -6.08 16.40
N ASP A 232 9.17 -7.04 16.88
CA ASP A 232 9.47 -7.23 18.32
C ASP A 232 10.29 -6.07 18.94
N MET A 233 10.94 -5.24 18.12
CA MET A 233 11.67 -4.04 18.56
C MET A 233 10.82 -2.76 18.56
N ALA A 234 9.60 -2.81 18.08
CA ALA A 234 8.78 -1.64 17.84
C ALA A 234 8.17 -1.04 19.12
N ASP A 235 8.20 0.28 19.23
CA ASP A 235 7.39 1.04 20.20
C ASP A 235 5.94 1.21 19.72
N ALA A 236 5.73 1.16 18.40
CA ALA A 236 4.40 1.10 17.79
C ALA A 236 4.41 0.32 16.46
N VAL A 237 3.41 -0.54 16.27
CA VAL A 237 3.17 -1.30 15.04
C VAL A 237 1.80 -0.90 14.48
N GLY A 238 1.72 -0.70 13.17
CA GLY A 238 0.44 -0.36 12.54
C GLY A 238 0.54 -0.03 11.06
N SER A 239 -0.61 0.24 10.47
CA SER A 239 -0.71 0.75 9.08
C SER A 239 -0.03 2.11 8.94
N THR A 240 0.19 2.56 7.71
CA THR A 240 0.76 3.89 7.42
C THR A 240 0.06 5.01 8.18
N SER A 241 -1.26 5.05 8.17
CA SER A 241 -2.05 6.06 8.90
C SER A 241 -1.87 5.93 10.42
N GLN A 242 -1.83 4.71 10.95
CA GLN A 242 -1.60 4.46 12.38
C GLN A 242 -0.17 4.85 12.81
N LEU A 243 0.84 4.64 11.96
CA LEU A 243 2.22 5.08 12.24
C LEU A 243 2.35 6.61 12.27
N ILE A 244 1.66 7.34 11.39
CA ILE A 244 1.60 8.81 11.45
C ILE A 244 0.97 9.26 12.77
N GLN A 245 -0.14 8.65 13.19
CA GLN A 245 -0.79 8.95 14.47
C GLN A 245 0.10 8.59 15.67
N ALA A 246 0.83 7.46 15.60
CA ALA A 246 1.79 7.07 16.63
C ALA A 246 2.93 8.10 16.75
N ALA A 247 3.47 8.57 15.61
CA ALA A 247 4.48 9.61 15.60
C ALA A 247 4.00 10.92 16.26
N GLN A 248 2.73 11.28 16.11
CA GLN A 248 2.15 12.45 16.79
C GLN A 248 2.02 12.26 18.31
N ARG A 249 1.61 11.04 18.74
CA ARG A 249 1.28 10.76 20.15
C ARG A 249 2.52 10.47 21.03
N LEU A 250 3.52 9.81 20.47
CA LEU A 250 4.71 9.42 21.22
C LEU A 250 5.51 10.67 21.59
N PRO A 251 6.03 10.77 22.83
CA PRO A 251 6.76 11.96 23.28
C PRO A 251 8.18 12.08 22.69
N ASN A 252 8.69 11.02 22.10
CA ASN A 252 10.06 10.94 21.59
C ASN A 252 10.32 12.02 20.51
N PRO A 253 11.45 12.74 20.57
CA PRO A 253 11.79 13.77 19.58
C PRO A 253 12.26 13.18 18.25
N GLN A 254 12.63 11.89 18.24
CA GLN A 254 13.14 11.17 17.09
C GLN A 254 12.33 9.91 16.85
N MET A 255 12.11 9.55 15.58
CA MET A 255 11.39 8.35 15.16
C MET A 255 12.24 7.57 14.16
N ILE A 256 12.52 6.30 14.45
CA ILE A 256 13.08 5.35 13.49
C ILE A 256 11.88 4.66 12.81
N VAL A 257 11.73 4.82 11.51
CA VAL A 257 10.53 4.41 10.78
C VAL A 257 10.85 3.26 9.85
N ALA A 258 10.34 2.07 10.17
CA ALA A 258 10.49 0.83 9.39
C ALA A 258 9.26 0.62 8.50
N THR A 259 9.17 1.42 7.45
CA THR A 259 8.27 1.30 6.30
C THR A 259 8.83 2.09 5.11
N ASP A 260 8.11 2.14 3.99
CA ASP A 260 8.55 2.92 2.82
C ASP A 260 8.74 4.40 3.17
N ARG A 261 9.87 4.95 2.76
CA ARG A 261 10.26 6.34 3.08
C ARG A 261 9.30 7.41 2.52
N GLY A 262 8.46 7.08 1.54
CA GLY A 262 7.46 8.00 1.00
C GLY A 262 6.51 8.56 2.07
N ILE A 263 6.27 7.80 3.15
CA ILE A 263 5.44 8.23 4.28
C ILE A 263 5.99 9.50 4.98
N PHE A 264 7.30 9.78 4.85
CA PHE A 264 7.96 10.87 5.58
C PHE A 264 7.37 12.22 5.25
N TYR A 265 6.89 12.43 4.02
CA TYR A 265 6.23 13.67 3.64
C TYR A 265 5.02 13.96 4.55
N LYS A 266 4.10 13.02 4.66
CA LYS A 266 2.90 13.18 5.52
C LYS A 266 3.23 13.15 7.00
N MET A 267 4.17 12.31 7.40
CA MET A 267 4.59 12.21 8.80
C MET A 267 5.25 13.52 9.26
N GLN A 268 6.11 14.15 8.42
CA GLN A 268 6.73 15.44 8.73
C GLN A 268 5.71 16.58 8.77
N GLN A 269 4.68 16.56 7.92
CA GLN A 269 3.57 17.51 8.03
C GLN A 269 2.80 17.37 9.34
N ALA A 270 2.59 16.12 9.78
CA ALA A 270 1.83 15.80 10.99
C ALA A 270 2.62 16.10 12.29
N CYS A 271 3.94 16.02 12.24
CA CYS A 271 4.84 16.25 13.38
C CYS A 271 6.12 16.98 12.93
N PRO A 272 6.01 18.31 12.62
CA PRO A 272 7.10 19.09 12.02
C PRO A 272 8.34 19.22 12.93
N ASP A 273 8.17 19.13 14.24
CA ASP A 273 9.24 19.27 15.22
C ASP A 273 10.02 17.97 15.48
N LYS A 274 9.63 16.85 14.87
CA LYS A 274 10.27 15.55 15.07
C LYS A 274 11.28 15.23 13.98
N ILE A 275 12.34 14.54 14.38
CA ILE A 275 13.36 14.02 13.45
C ILE A 275 12.94 12.61 13.03
N LEU A 276 12.73 12.44 11.74
CA LEU A 276 12.39 11.15 11.14
C LEU A 276 13.65 10.50 10.58
N LEU A 277 13.88 9.24 10.95
CA LEU A 277 15.04 8.45 10.58
C LEU A 277 14.55 7.19 9.84
N GLU A 278 15.11 6.91 8.67
CA GLU A 278 14.82 5.66 7.94
C GLU A 278 15.41 4.47 8.69
N ALA A 279 14.61 3.42 8.91
CA ALA A 279 15.15 2.16 9.43
C ALA A 279 16.09 1.52 8.41
N PRO A 280 17.20 0.88 8.86
CA PRO A 280 18.22 0.40 7.94
C PRO A 280 17.80 -0.86 7.19
N THR A 281 18.04 -0.86 5.88
CA THR A 281 17.96 -2.03 4.99
C THR A 281 19.35 -2.57 4.62
N ALA A 282 20.43 -1.89 5.03
CA ALA A 282 21.82 -2.29 4.81
C ALA A 282 22.35 -3.13 5.98
N GLY A 283 23.37 -3.96 5.74
CA GLY A 283 24.01 -4.80 6.73
C GLY A 283 24.33 -6.19 6.19
N GLU A 284 24.69 -7.13 7.07
CA GLU A 284 24.94 -8.51 6.68
C GLU A 284 23.68 -9.14 6.04
N GLY A 285 23.83 -9.71 4.85
CA GLY A 285 22.72 -10.25 4.07
C GLY A 285 21.87 -9.19 3.36
N ALA A 286 22.27 -7.91 3.37
CA ALA A 286 21.57 -6.87 2.63
C ALA A 286 21.72 -7.04 1.12
N THR A 287 20.62 -6.91 0.40
CA THR A 287 20.60 -6.95 -1.07
C THR A 287 20.67 -5.54 -1.68
N CYS A 288 20.48 -4.48 -0.90
CA CYS A 288 20.43 -3.08 -1.31
C CYS A 288 19.45 -2.79 -2.46
N ARG A 289 18.38 -3.58 -2.55
CA ARG A 289 17.47 -3.51 -3.69
C ARG A 289 16.56 -2.29 -3.66
N THR A 290 16.07 -1.90 -2.49
CA THR A 290 14.99 -0.91 -2.38
C THR A 290 15.37 0.36 -1.64
N CYS A 291 16.37 0.34 -0.75
CA CYS A 291 16.68 1.47 0.14
C CYS A 291 15.41 2.02 0.82
N ALA A 292 14.61 1.14 1.41
CA ALA A 292 13.30 1.44 2.02
C ALA A 292 12.34 2.24 1.12
N HIS A 293 12.43 2.07 -0.20
CA HIS A 293 11.53 2.70 -1.17
C HIS A 293 11.12 1.74 -2.28
N CYS A 294 9.82 1.65 -2.53
CA CYS A 294 9.27 0.75 -3.51
C CYS A 294 9.63 1.19 -4.95
N PRO A 295 10.33 0.35 -5.73
CA PRO A 295 10.77 0.71 -7.07
C PRO A 295 9.59 0.94 -8.04
N TRP A 296 8.47 0.27 -7.82
CA TRP A 296 7.25 0.48 -8.63
C TRP A 296 6.50 1.76 -8.21
N MET A 297 6.49 2.12 -6.92
CA MET A 297 5.95 3.42 -6.48
C MET A 297 6.75 4.58 -7.08
N ALA A 298 8.07 4.45 -7.20
CA ALA A 298 8.94 5.44 -7.82
C ALA A 298 8.64 5.70 -9.31
N MET A 299 7.93 4.79 -10.00
CA MET A 299 7.52 5.00 -11.40
C MET A 299 6.45 6.10 -11.58
N ASN A 300 5.82 6.54 -10.49
CA ASN A 300 4.77 7.58 -10.50
C ASN A 300 5.36 9.00 -10.51
N GLY A 301 6.34 9.27 -11.38
CA GLY A 301 6.93 10.61 -11.50
C GLY A 301 6.07 11.61 -12.27
N LEU A 302 6.38 12.91 -12.15
CA LEU A 302 5.65 14.00 -12.80
C LEU A 302 5.48 13.82 -14.31
N GLN A 303 6.55 13.38 -15.00
CA GLN A 303 6.49 13.13 -16.44
C GLN A 303 5.51 12.02 -16.79
N ALA A 304 5.55 10.91 -16.04
CA ALA A 304 4.65 9.78 -16.27
C ALA A 304 3.18 10.15 -16.00
N ILE A 305 2.91 10.94 -14.96
CA ILE A 305 1.59 11.50 -14.64
C ILE A 305 1.08 12.38 -15.79
N ALA A 306 1.92 13.30 -16.27
CA ALA A 306 1.56 14.18 -17.39
C ALA A 306 1.25 13.37 -18.65
N THR A 307 2.06 12.36 -18.97
CA THR A 307 1.87 11.47 -20.12
C THR A 307 0.58 10.68 -20.01
N GLY A 308 0.30 10.08 -18.85
CA GLY A 308 -0.94 9.33 -18.60
C GLY A 308 -2.18 10.20 -18.76
N LEU A 309 -2.14 11.44 -18.23
CA LEU A 309 -3.23 12.39 -18.43
C LEU A 309 -3.37 12.88 -19.87
N GLU A 310 -2.28 13.03 -20.61
CA GLU A 310 -2.30 13.55 -21.98
C GLU A 310 -2.75 12.48 -22.98
N GLN A 311 -2.17 11.30 -22.90
CA GLN A 311 -2.40 10.22 -23.86
C GLN A 311 -3.64 9.38 -23.51
N GLY A 312 -3.81 8.99 -22.24
CA GLY A 312 -4.84 8.05 -21.85
C GLY A 312 -4.69 6.71 -22.58
N GLY A 313 -5.82 6.04 -22.85
CA GLY A 313 -5.88 4.82 -23.64
C GLY A 313 -5.22 3.60 -22.97
N SER A 314 -5.05 2.51 -23.74
CA SER A 314 -4.69 1.18 -23.23
C SER A 314 -3.36 1.08 -22.48
N MET A 315 -2.47 2.07 -22.63
CA MET A 315 -1.19 2.12 -21.92
C MET A 315 -1.29 2.70 -20.49
N HIS A 316 -2.41 3.36 -20.19
CA HIS A 316 -2.61 4.06 -18.93
C HIS A 316 -3.97 3.75 -18.30
N GLU A 317 -4.92 3.22 -19.04
CA GLU A 317 -6.28 2.94 -18.59
C GLU A 317 -6.37 1.57 -17.93
N ILE A 318 -6.93 1.55 -16.73
CA ILE A 318 -7.29 0.32 -16.02
C ILE A 318 -8.64 -0.19 -16.54
N ASN A 319 -8.63 -1.42 -17.00
CA ASN A 319 -9.83 -2.16 -17.41
C ASN A 319 -9.93 -3.44 -16.56
N VAL A 320 -11.12 -3.69 -16.05
CA VAL A 320 -11.46 -4.92 -15.31
C VAL A 320 -12.69 -5.52 -15.99
N ASP A 321 -12.60 -6.80 -16.36
CA ASP A 321 -13.74 -7.52 -16.93
C ASP A 321 -14.98 -7.43 -16.04
N ALA A 322 -16.16 -7.29 -16.62
CA ALA A 322 -17.40 -7.05 -15.88
C ALA A 322 -17.74 -8.19 -14.91
N ALA A 323 -17.59 -9.44 -15.33
CA ALA A 323 -17.90 -10.60 -14.49
C ALA A 323 -16.85 -10.76 -13.37
N LEU A 324 -15.58 -10.45 -13.66
CA LEU A 324 -14.52 -10.40 -12.66
C LEU A 324 -14.78 -9.29 -11.63
N ARG A 325 -15.17 -8.10 -12.12
CA ARG A 325 -15.49 -6.95 -11.28
C ARG A 325 -16.61 -7.24 -10.29
N GLU A 326 -17.71 -7.86 -10.75
CA GLU A 326 -18.85 -8.21 -9.88
C GLU A 326 -18.41 -9.13 -8.73
N ARG A 327 -17.58 -10.13 -9.01
CA ARG A 327 -17.07 -11.03 -7.97
C ARG A 327 -16.12 -10.34 -7.01
N ALA A 328 -15.22 -9.46 -7.50
CA ALA A 328 -14.27 -8.74 -6.68
C ALA A 328 -14.92 -7.60 -5.86
N LEU A 329 -16.07 -7.09 -6.30
CA LEU A 329 -16.80 -6.02 -5.61
C LEU A 329 -17.31 -6.47 -4.23
N MET A 330 -17.85 -7.68 -4.12
CA MET A 330 -18.45 -8.18 -2.88
C MET A 330 -17.46 -8.16 -1.68
N PRO A 331 -16.26 -8.74 -1.76
CA PRO A 331 -15.31 -8.69 -0.64
C PRO A 331 -14.76 -7.28 -0.37
N LEU A 332 -14.72 -6.40 -1.38
CA LEU A 332 -14.36 -4.99 -1.21
C LEU A 332 -15.45 -4.20 -0.48
N ASP A 333 -16.72 -4.41 -0.84
CA ASP A 333 -17.86 -3.77 -0.16
C ASP A 333 -17.94 -4.22 1.30
N ARG A 334 -17.71 -5.52 1.58
CA ARG A 334 -17.62 -6.03 2.96
C ARG A 334 -16.53 -5.33 3.75
N MET A 335 -15.34 -5.12 3.16
CA MET A 335 -14.25 -4.37 3.78
C MET A 335 -14.66 -2.94 4.12
N LEU A 336 -15.25 -2.22 3.16
CA LEU A 336 -15.67 -0.83 3.33
C LEU A 336 -16.78 -0.70 4.38
N GLN A 337 -17.75 -1.63 4.37
CA GLN A 337 -18.82 -1.67 5.35
C GLN A 337 -18.28 -1.96 6.75
N PHE A 338 -17.43 -2.99 6.91
CA PHE A 338 -16.81 -3.34 8.17
C PHE A 338 -16.00 -2.18 8.75
N ALA A 339 -15.17 -1.51 7.92
CA ALA A 339 -14.42 -0.32 8.33
C ALA A 339 -15.34 0.84 8.77
N SER A 340 -16.49 1.02 8.10
CA SER A 340 -17.49 2.02 8.48
C SER A 340 -18.13 1.70 9.82
N ASP A 341 -18.49 0.44 10.04
CA ASP A 341 -19.15 -0.03 11.27
C ASP A 341 -18.23 0.07 12.48
N LEU A 342 -16.93 -0.14 12.30
CA LEU A 342 -15.91 0.10 13.33
C LEU A 342 -15.75 1.58 13.67
N LYS A 343 -16.45 2.50 12.97
CA LYS A 343 -16.30 3.96 13.10
C LYS A 343 -14.85 4.43 12.96
N LEU A 344 -14.04 3.65 12.24
CA LEU A 344 -12.71 4.07 11.86
C LEU A 344 -12.86 5.23 10.87
N LYS A 345 -12.82 6.47 11.41
CA LYS A 345 -12.58 7.65 10.58
C LYS A 345 -11.16 7.52 10.06
N VAL A 346 -11.00 6.82 8.95
CA VAL A 346 -9.79 6.94 8.16
C VAL A 346 -9.80 8.39 7.68
N LYS A 347 -9.05 9.24 8.39
CA LYS A 347 -8.87 10.63 7.98
C LYS A 347 -7.91 10.60 6.79
N GLY A 348 -8.47 10.45 5.60
CA GLY A 348 -7.83 10.98 4.43
C GLY A 348 -7.78 12.49 4.61
N ASN A 349 -6.65 13.11 4.39
CA ASN A 349 -6.62 14.56 4.27
C ASN A 349 -7.18 14.88 2.87
N ALA A 350 -8.46 15.19 2.84
CA ALA A 350 -9.03 15.93 1.73
C ALA A 350 -8.64 17.39 1.88
#